data_c0a9298e2fae73f7aba4a26245363fd0
#
_entry.id   c0a9298e2fae73f7aba4a26245363fd0
#
_cell.length_a   1.000
_cell.length_b   1.000
_cell.length_c   1.000
_cell.angle_alpha   90.00
_cell.angle_beta   90.00
_cell.angle_gamma   90.00
#
_symmetry.space_group_name_H-M   'P 1'
#
loop_
_entity.id
_entity.type
_entity.pdbx_description
1 polymer ?
#
loop_
_entity_poly.entity_id
_entity_poly.type
_entity_poly.pdbx_seq_one_letter_code
_entity_poly.pdbx_strand_id
1 'polypeptide(L)'
;MCDCSPEWARELNLRAAEQTTRDPLSGRQVPEPGMIFLLYSLAAFIGGRGSDPNWWPNDGIVSTCSMDGPSLGSADGIREYDGVPRAGVWNFMGVLHSFDHLDLIGLPSARARPPGYASLPEFYAAIAGLLAGLPP
;
A
#
# COMPACT_ATOMS: atom_id res chain seq x y z
N MET A 1 3.05 -5.33 16.97
CA MET A 1 2.55 -3.99 16.62
C MET A 1 3.20 -3.63 15.30
N CYS A 2 2.43 -3.37 14.27
CA CYS A 2 2.97 -2.83 13.05
C CYS A 2 3.38 -1.40 13.36
N ASP A 3 4.65 -1.09 13.28
CA ASP A 3 5.12 0.29 13.41
C ASP A 3 5.03 0.93 12.02
N CYS A 4 3.88 1.53 11.76
CA CYS A 4 3.65 2.32 10.55
C CYS A 4 4.14 3.75 10.71
N SER A 5 5.11 4.00 11.59
CA SER A 5 5.60 5.33 11.88
C SER A 5 6.58 5.85 10.82
N PRO A 6 6.61 7.17 10.63
CA PRO A 6 7.08 7.81 9.38
C PRO A 6 8.57 8.05 9.29
N GLU A 7 9.41 7.41 10.06
CA GLU A 7 10.80 7.85 10.12
C GLU A 7 11.80 7.19 9.21
N TRP A 8 11.41 6.50 8.23
CA TRP A 8 12.31 5.60 7.63
C TRP A 8 12.21 5.34 6.22
N ALA A 9 12.73 4.88 5.58
CA ALA A 9 12.94 4.37 4.41
C ALA A 9 13.16 4.82 3.21
N ARG A 10 13.98 4.60 2.49
CA ARG A 10 13.96 5.19 1.24
C ARG A 10 14.88 4.69 0.23
N GLU A 11 14.61 3.72 -0.40
CA GLU A 11 15.30 3.53 -1.60
C GLU A 11 14.56 2.82 -2.65
N LEU A 12 13.69 2.02 -2.31
CA LEU A 12 12.73 1.51 -3.24
C LEU A 12 11.40 2.13 -2.89
N ASN A 13 10.70 2.61 -3.88
CA ASN A 13 9.41 3.24 -3.69
C ASN A 13 8.40 2.19 -3.32
N LEU A 14 8.18 2.03 -2.02
CA LEU A 14 7.12 1.19 -1.50
C LEU A 14 5.84 2.02 -1.44
N ARG A 15 4.78 1.50 -2.00
CA ARG A 15 3.44 1.98 -1.74
C ARG A 15 2.59 0.86 -1.18
N ALA A 16 1.95 1.13 -0.09
CA ALA A 16 0.88 0.30 0.41
C ALA A 16 -0.39 0.54 -0.40
N ALA A 17 -1.25 -0.45 -0.49
CA ALA A 17 -2.58 -0.34 -1.05
C ALA A 17 -3.64 -0.61 0.01
N GLU A 18 -4.78 0.03 -0.10
CA GLU A 18 -5.91 -0.15 0.79
C GLU A 18 -7.21 0.08 0.04
N GLN A 19 -8.12 -0.88 0.10
CA GLN A 19 -9.49 -0.71 -0.39
C GLN A 19 -10.50 -1.22 0.63
N THR A 20 -10.29 -0.85 1.89
CA THR A 20 -11.23 -1.10 2.97
C THR A 20 -11.54 0.19 3.72
N THR A 21 -12.73 0.26 4.30
CA THR A 21 -13.16 1.38 5.13
C THR A 21 -13.69 0.89 6.47
N ARG A 22 -13.62 1.73 7.49
CA ARG A 22 -14.10 1.36 8.82
C ARG A 22 -15.62 1.49 8.90
N ASP A 23 -16.30 0.39 9.12
CA ASP A 23 -17.74 0.38 9.39
C ASP A 23 -18.01 1.01 10.77
N PRO A 24 -18.79 2.10 10.83
CA PRO A 24 -19.04 2.81 12.08
C PRO A 24 -19.91 2.02 13.08
N LEU A 25 -20.65 1.00 12.62
CA LEU A 25 -21.52 0.20 13.47
C LEU A 25 -20.77 -0.95 14.14
N SER A 26 -19.98 -1.70 13.38
CA SER A 26 -19.23 -2.84 13.91
C SER A 26 -17.83 -2.48 14.36
N GLY A 27 -17.29 -1.34 13.91
CA GLY A 27 -15.91 -0.91 14.14
C GLY A 27 -14.87 -1.71 13.36
N ARG A 28 -15.30 -2.65 12.50
CA ARG A 28 -14.43 -3.49 11.68
C ARG A 28 -14.07 -2.80 10.37
N GLN A 29 -12.98 -3.21 9.74
CA GLN A 29 -12.71 -2.85 8.35
C GLN A 29 -13.56 -3.71 7.42
N VAL A 30 -14.23 -3.06 6.49
CA VAL A 30 -15.08 -3.71 5.47
C VAL A 30 -14.62 -3.27 4.08
N PRO A 31 -14.76 -4.15 3.06
CA PRO A 31 -14.38 -3.79 1.69
C PRO A 31 -15.15 -2.60 1.17
N GLU A 32 -14.48 -1.73 0.43
CA GLU A 32 -15.14 -0.64 -0.30
C GLU A 32 -15.97 -1.16 -1.48
N PRO A 33 -17.04 -0.46 -1.89
CA PRO A 33 -17.91 -0.88 -2.99
C PRO A 33 -17.21 -1.05 -4.35
N GLY A 34 -16.03 -0.48 -4.52
CA GLY A 34 -15.22 -0.58 -5.74
C GLY A 34 -14.34 -1.82 -5.81
N MET A 35 -14.15 -2.55 -4.72
CA MET A 35 -13.27 -3.71 -4.67
C MET A 35 -13.76 -4.81 -5.61
N ILE A 36 -12.82 -5.46 -6.30
CA ILE A 36 -13.12 -6.60 -7.18
C ILE A 36 -13.74 -7.73 -6.35
N PHE A 37 -14.84 -8.29 -6.86
CA PHE A 37 -15.64 -9.30 -6.15
C PHE A 37 -14.80 -10.48 -5.61
N LEU A 38 -13.78 -10.90 -6.36
CA LEU A 38 -12.89 -11.97 -5.92
C LEU A 38 -12.16 -11.66 -4.60
N LEU A 39 -11.80 -10.41 -4.39
CA LEU A 39 -11.07 -9.96 -3.20
C LEU A 39 -12.00 -9.58 -2.03
N TYR A 40 -13.26 -9.33 -2.31
CA TYR A 40 -14.23 -8.85 -1.32
C TYR A 40 -14.31 -9.72 -0.07
N SER A 41 -14.42 -11.04 -0.26
CA SER A 41 -14.54 -11.99 0.85
C SER A 41 -13.25 -12.08 1.67
N LEU A 42 -12.09 -12.00 1.00
CA LEU A 42 -10.79 -12.00 1.67
C LEU A 42 -10.59 -10.71 2.46
N ALA A 43 -10.91 -9.56 1.88
CA ALA A 43 -10.82 -8.27 2.55
C ALA A 43 -11.70 -8.20 3.80
N ALA A 44 -12.94 -8.68 3.72
CA ALA A 44 -13.84 -8.77 4.87
C ALA A 44 -13.34 -9.75 5.94
N PHE A 45 -12.65 -10.80 5.54
CA PHE A 45 -12.04 -11.76 6.44
C PHE A 45 -10.85 -11.16 7.20
N ILE A 46 -9.96 -10.45 6.51
CA ILE A 46 -8.80 -9.76 7.11
C ILE A 46 -9.29 -8.64 8.02
N GLY A 47 -10.24 -7.85 7.57
CA GLY A 47 -10.77 -6.62 8.18
C GLY A 47 -11.43 -6.76 9.55
N GLY A 48 -11.24 -7.87 10.23
CA GLY A 48 -11.74 -8.08 11.59
C GLY A 48 -11.10 -9.27 12.27
N ARG A 49 -9.99 -9.75 11.73
CA ARG A 49 -9.22 -10.83 12.33
C ARG A 49 -8.09 -10.32 13.21
N GLY A 50 -7.84 -11.07 14.27
CA GLY A 50 -6.81 -10.75 15.25
C GLY A 50 -7.23 -9.65 16.23
N SER A 51 -6.40 -9.43 17.22
CA SER A 51 -6.64 -8.50 18.33
C SER A 51 -6.16 -7.08 18.05
N ASP A 52 -5.30 -6.89 17.04
CA ASP A 52 -4.74 -5.58 16.71
C ASP A 52 -5.43 -4.97 15.48
N PRO A 53 -6.27 -3.91 15.69
CA PRO A 53 -6.98 -3.24 14.60
C PRO A 53 -6.08 -2.60 13.54
N ASN A 54 -4.80 -2.37 13.81
CA ASN A 54 -3.87 -1.81 12.83
C ASN A 54 -3.63 -2.76 11.64
N TRP A 55 -3.91 -4.05 11.83
CA TRP A 55 -3.79 -5.06 10.77
C TRP A 55 -5.05 -5.24 9.92
N TRP A 56 -6.14 -4.55 10.25
CA TRP A 56 -7.41 -4.73 9.55
C TRP A 56 -7.52 -3.99 8.22
N PRO A 57 -6.97 -2.77 8.03
CA PRO A 57 -6.90 -2.15 6.71
C PRO A 57 -6.14 -3.04 5.74
N ASN A 58 -6.67 -3.25 4.51
CA ASN A 58 -6.08 -4.17 3.56
C ASN A 58 -6.53 -3.89 2.11
N ASP A 59 -5.82 -4.49 1.16
CA ASP A 59 -6.08 -4.43 -0.28
C ASP A 59 -6.84 -5.65 -0.83
N GLY A 60 -7.34 -6.48 0.05
CA GLY A 60 -8.03 -7.74 -0.27
C GLY A 60 -7.15 -8.98 -0.17
N ILE A 61 -5.84 -8.85 -0.09
CA ILE A 61 -4.88 -9.96 0.06
C ILE A 61 -3.93 -9.71 1.23
N VAL A 62 -3.45 -8.48 1.38
CA VAL A 62 -2.39 -8.12 2.32
C VAL A 62 -2.86 -6.98 3.21
N SER A 63 -2.52 -7.04 4.49
CA SER A 63 -2.76 -5.93 5.41
C SER A 63 -1.90 -4.71 5.04
N THR A 64 -2.52 -3.53 4.97
CA THR A 64 -1.87 -2.29 4.54
C THR A 64 -0.61 -1.99 5.35
N CYS A 65 -0.67 -2.20 6.66
CA CYS A 65 0.48 -1.94 7.53
C CYS A 65 1.67 -2.89 7.33
N SER A 66 1.51 -4.00 6.62
CA SER A 66 2.61 -4.91 6.29
C SER A 66 3.33 -4.55 4.98
N MET A 67 2.86 -3.51 4.28
CA MET A 67 3.40 -3.08 3.00
C MET A 67 4.38 -1.90 3.13
N ASP A 68 4.72 -1.47 4.32
CA ASP A 68 5.62 -0.35 4.56
C ASP A 68 7.10 -0.73 4.55
N GLY A 69 7.41 -2.01 4.43
CA GLY A 69 8.78 -2.50 4.41
C GLY A 69 8.92 -3.94 3.91
N PRO A 70 10.16 -4.37 3.64
CA PRO A 70 10.44 -5.67 3.03
C PRO A 70 10.16 -6.86 3.94
N SER A 71 10.29 -6.68 5.26
CA SER A 71 9.92 -7.71 6.24
C SER A 71 9.80 -7.13 7.65
N LEU A 72 8.85 -7.67 8.41
CA LEU A 72 8.68 -7.33 9.82
C LEU A 72 9.95 -7.70 10.60
N GLY A 73 10.47 -6.74 11.39
CA GLY A 73 11.65 -6.95 12.22
C GLY A 73 12.97 -7.00 11.46
N SER A 74 13.00 -6.61 10.19
CA SER A 74 14.26 -6.42 9.47
C SER A 74 15.04 -5.23 10.03
N ALA A 75 16.37 -5.24 9.84
CA ALA A 75 17.22 -4.10 10.14
C ALA A 75 17.20 -3.01 9.06
N ASP A 76 16.39 -3.21 8.03
CA ASP A 76 16.27 -2.27 6.92
C ASP A 76 15.63 -0.96 7.36
N GLY A 77 16.24 0.12 6.96
CA GLY A 77 15.69 1.43 7.23
C GLY A 77 14.51 1.75 6.32
N ILE A 78 13.36 2.13 6.87
CA ILE A 78 12.19 2.62 6.13
C ILE A 78 11.91 4.08 6.49
N ARG A 79 11.56 4.97 5.56
CA ARG A 79 11.27 6.39 5.75
C ARG A 79 10.18 6.89 4.83
N GLU A 80 9.40 7.88 5.22
CA GLU A 80 8.53 8.58 4.27
C GLU A 80 9.32 9.28 3.17
N TYR A 81 8.82 9.18 1.97
CA TYR A 81 9.38 9.86 0.81
C TYR A 81 9.05 11.36 0.86
N ASP A 82 10.08 12.17 0.96
CA ASP A 82 10.00 13.63 1.02
C ASP A 82 10.27 14.34 -0.32
N GLY A 83 10.20 13.59 -1.43
CA GLY A 83 10.51 14.10 -2.76
C GLY A 83 11.95 13.84 -3.21
N VAL A 84 12.82 13.40 -2.32
CA VAL A 84 14.23 13.08 -2.63
C VAL A 84 14.50 11.61 -2.30
N PRO A 85 14.72 10.74 -3.31
CA PRO A 85 15.05 9.35 -3.06
C PRO A 85 16.43 9.26 -2.38
N ARG A 86 16.58 8.37 -1.43
CA ARG A 86 17.82 8.21 -0.68
C ARG A 86 18.30 6.78 -0.70
N ALA A 87 19.62 6.64 -0.94
CA ALA A 87 20.30 5.36 -1.02
C ALA A 87 20.38 4.65 0.35
N GLY A 88 20.33 3.30 0.40
CA GLY A 88 20.46 2.45 1.58
C GLY A 88 19.21 2.34 2.45
N VAL A 89 18.05 2.76 1.97
CA VAL A 89 16.80 2.80 2.72
C VAL A 89 15.57 2.59 1.84
N TRP A 90 14.45 2.12 2.38
CA TRP A 90 13.18 2.00 1.66
C TRP A 90 12.42 3.33 1.64
N ASN A 91 12.05 3.83 0.45
CA ASN A 91 11.28 5.08 0.30
C ASN A 91 9.79 4.78 0.34
N PHE A 92 9.14 4.95 1.49
CA PHE A 92 7.71 4.76 1.60
C PHE A 92 6.94 5.95 1.02
N MET A 93 6.21 5.73 -0.04
CA MET A 93 5.45 6.77 -0.75
C MET A 93 4.00 6.90 -0.28
N GLY A 94 3.68 6.33 0.86
CA GLY A 94 2.35 6.38 1.44
C GLY A 94 1.38 5.32 0.91
N VAL A 95 0.13 5.46 1.29
CA VAL A 95 -0.95 4.53 0.97
C VAL A 95 -1.72 5.01 -0.26
N LEU A 96 -2.00 4.10 -1.18
CA LEU A 96 -2.95 4.29 -2.26
C LEU A 96 -4.34 3.85 -1.76
N HIS A 97 -5.15 4.82 -1.35
CA HIS A 97 -6.52 4.56 -0.93
C HIS A 97 -7.42 4.24 -2.13
N SER A 98 -8.42 3.38 -1.90
CA SER A 98 -9.34 2.86 -2.92
C SER A 98 -8.65 2.05 -4.02
N PHE A 99 -7.55 1.38 -3.67
CA PHE A 99 -6.81 0.43 -4.51
C PHE A 99 -6.85 -0.95 -3.90
N ASP A 100 -7.31 -1.93 -4.66
CA ASP A 100 -7.14 -3.34 -4.31
C ASP A 100 -5.83 -3.92 -4.90
N HIS A 101 -5.51 -5.14 -4.50
CA HIS A 101 -4.29 -5.81 -4.93
C HIS A 101 -4.20 -5.98 -6.45
N LEU A 102 -5.32 -6.15 -7.13
CA LEU A 102 -5.39 -6.37 -8.57
C LEU A 102 -5.36 -5.06 -9.36
N ASP A 103 -5.76 -3.95 -8.75
CA ASP A 103 -5.59 -2.63 -9.34
C ASP A 103 -4.12 -2.30 -9.59
N LEU A 104 -3.24 -2.69 -8.64
CA LEU A 104 -1.79 -2.44 -8.76
C LEU A 104 -1.13 -3.20 -9.91
N ILE A 105 -1.63 -4.39 -10.24
CA ILE A 105 -1.08 -5.18 -11.35
C ILE A 105 -1.75 -4.88 -12.70
N GLY A 106 -2.69 -3.95 -12.72
CA GLY A 106 -3.29 -3.46 -13.96
C GLY A 106 -4.17 -4.48 -14.68
N LEU A 107 -4.91 -5.32 -13.96
CA LEU A 107 -5.87 -6.20 -14.60
C LEU A 107 -6.93 -5.41 -15.38
N PRO A 108 -7.52 -5.98 -16.45
CA PRO A 108 -8.51 -5.28 -17.30
C PRO A 108 -9.75 -4.79 -16.55
N SER A 109 -10.04 -5.34 -15.38
CA SER A 109 -11.11 -4.92 -14.48
C SER A 109 -10.71 -3.78 -13.56
N ALA A 110 -9.42 -3.47 -13.44
CA ALA A 110 -8.91 -2.40 -12.61
C ALA A 110 -9.43 -1.04 -13.10
N ARG A 111 -10.10 -0.31 -12.23
CA ARG A 111 -10.68 1.01 -12.53
C ARG A 111 -9.98 2.14 -11.80
N ALA A 112 -9.22 1.81 -10.80
CA ALA A 112 -8.50 2.78 -9.99
C ALA A 112 -7.38 3.44 -10.79
N ARG A 113 -7.18 4.74 -10.56
CA ARG A 113 -6.09 5.51 -11.14
C ARG A 113 -5.24 6.08 -10.02
N PRO A 114 -3.92 5.86 -10.04
CA PRO A 114 -3.04 6.43 -9.02
C PRO A 114 -3.17 7.96 -9.00
N PRO A 115 -3.32 8.58 -7.83
CA PRO A 115 -3.43 10.03 -7.72
C PRO A 115 -2.28 10.75 -8.41
N GLY A 116 -2.60 11.75 -9.26
CA GLY A 116 -1.61 12.52 -10.01
C GLY A 116 -1.12 11.88 -11.31
N TYR A 117 -1.63 10.72 -11.71
CA TYR A 117 -1.27 10.03 -12.95
C TYR A 117 -2.49 9.72 -13.81
N ALA A 118 -2.33 9.78 -15.12
CA ALA A 118 -3.42 9.48 -16.04
C ALA A 118 -3.65 7.96 -16.21
N SER A 119 -2.64 7.16 -15.90
CA SER A 119 -2.71 5.70 -16.02
C SER A 119 -1.71 4.99 -15.10
N LEU A 120 -1.93 3.71 -14.88
CA LEU A 120 -1.01 2.85 -14.13
C LEU A 120 0.38 2.72 -14.82
N PRO A 121 0.48 2.56 -16.17
CA PRO A 121 1.79 2.61 -16.84
C PRO A 121 2.56 3.92 -16.62
N GLU A 122 1.89 5.06 -16.62
CA GLU A 122 2.52 6.35 -16.33
C GLU A 122 3.05 6.41 -14.89
N PHE A 123 2.28 5.91 -13.93
CA PHE A 123 2.69 5.78 -12.54
C PHE A 123 3.96 4.92 -12.40
N TYR A 124 4.00 3.73 -13.03
CA TYR A 124 5.18 2.88 -12.98
C TYR A 124 6.37 3.45 -13.74
N ALA A 125 6.14 4.18 -14.84
CA ALA A 125 7.20 4.89 -15.54
C ALA A 125 7.84 5.99 -14.66
N ALA A 126 7.03 6.69 -13.88
CA ALA A 126 7.54 7.68 -12.92
C ALA A 126 8.37 7.03 -11.81
N ILE A 127 7.93 5.89 -11.25
CA ILE A 127 8.70 5.11 -10.28
C ILE A 127 10.04 4.65 -10.89
N ALA A 128 10.01 4.10 -12.09
CA ALA A 128 11.23 3.67 -12.79
C ALA A 128 12.18 4.84 -13.04
N GLY A 129 11.67 6.03 -13.36
CA GLY A 129 12.44 7.25 -13.50
C GLY A 129 13.15 7.68 -12.20
N LEU A 130 12.46 7.55 -11.06
CA LEU A 130 13.04 7.81 -9.76
C LEU A 130 14.19 6.83 -9.45
N LEU A 131 13.97 5.53 -9.71
CA LEU A 131 14.98 4.49 -9.49
C LEU A 131 16.21 4.69 -10.39
N ALA A 132 16.00 5.09 -11.65
CA ALA A 132 17.09 5.38 -12.58
C ALA A 132 17.94 6.61 -12.17
N GLY A 133 17.38 7.49 -11.37
CA GLY A 133 18.07 8.69 -10.84
C GLY A 133 18.83 8.45 -9.53
N LEU A 134 18.79 7.23 -8.98
CA LEU A 134 19.55 6.91 -7.77
C LEU A 134 21.06 6.84 -8.08
N PRO A 135 21.93 7.32 -7.20
CA PRO A 135 23.37 7.15 -7.35
C PRO A 135 23.73 5.67 -7.26
N PRO A 136 24.79 5.24 -7.96
CA PRO A 136 25.27 3.85 -7.92
C PRO A 136 25.83 3.46 -6.55
#